data_5b870761b14892acfd3698031ef56aa3
#
_entry.id   5b870761b14892acfd3698031ef56aa3
#
_cell.length_a   1.000
_cell.length_b   1.000
_cell.length_c   1.000
_cell.angle_alpha   90.00
_cell.angle_beta   90.00
_cell.angle_gamma   90.00
#
_symmetry.space_group_name_H-M   'P 1'
#
loop_
_entity.id
_entity.type
_entity.pdbx_description
1 polymer ?
#
loop_
_entity_poly.entity_id
_entity_poly.type
_entity_poly.pdbx_seq_one_letter_code
_entity_poly.pdbx_strand_id
1 'polypeptide(L)'
;MPELPEVEVCRQGISPHILQQTVTQVIVRNAKLRWPIPESVQSMIGHSVHAVERRSKYLLIKFSHGTLVLHLGMSGTIRVINDNTPVAKHDHFDLVFAHGKALRLNDPRRFGAVLWFKDDIDELGLLSILGHEPLSDNFAYGYLFNKTKNRKDQIKTFLINNPVVVGV
;
A
#
# COMPACT_ATOMS: atom_id res chain seq x y z
N MET A 1 11.08 -5.72 8.73
CA MET A 1 10.49 -4.61 7.97
C MET A 1 9.87 -5.20 6.71
N PRO A 2 8.60 -4.95 6.41
CA PRO A 2 7.99 -5.47 5.18
C PRO A 2 8.67 -4.89 3.94
N GLU A 3 9.25 -5.76 3.13
CA GLU A 3 9.84 -5.43 1.83
C GLU A 3 8.85 -5.78 0.71
N LEU A 4 9.24 -5.66 -0.55
CA LEU A 4 8.35 -5.90 -1.68
C LEU A 4 7.72 -7.31 -1.66
N PRO A 5 8.45 -8.40 -1.40
CA PRO A 5 7.86 -9.74 -1.37
C PRO A 5 6.78 -9.90 -0.28
N GLU A 6 7.02 -9.38 0.92
CA GLU A 6 6.05 -9.47 2.03
C GLU A 6 4.79 -8.64 1.72
N VAL A 7 4.96 -7.48 1.08
CA VAL A 7 3.82 -6.65 0.65
C VAL A 7 3.02 -7.35 -0.45
N GLU A 8 3.69 -8.04 -1.39
CA GLU A 8 3.01 -8.84 -2.42
C GLU A 8 2.25 -10.02 -1.83
N VAL A 9 2.85 -10.76 -0.88
CA VAL A 9 2.16 -11.84 -0.16
C VAL A 9 0.95 -11.29 0.59
N CYS A 10 1.08 -10.13 1.24
CA CYS A 10 -0.04 -9.46 1.90
C CYS A 10 -1.15 -9.12 0.89
N ARG A 11 -0.82 -8.53 -0.26
CA ARG A 11 -1.77 -8.23 -1.33
C ARG A 11 -2.54 -9.49 -1.77
N GLN A 12 -1.83 -10.57 -2.03
CA GLN A 12 -2.44 -11.84 -2.43
C GLN A 12 -3.34 -12.42 -1.34
N GLY A 13 -2.92 -12.32 -0.08
CA GLY A 13 -3.67 -12.83 1.06
C GLY A 13 -4.97 -12.06 1.33
N ILE A 14 -4.98 -10.74 1.16
CA ILE A 14 -6.18 -9.93 1.42
C ILE A 14 -7.15 -9.89 0.23
N SER A 15 -6.63 -9.94 -1.00
CA SER A 15 -7.43 -9.75 -2.24
C SER A 15 -8.68 -10.62 -2.31
N PRO A 16 -8.65 -11.95 -2.09
CA PRO A 16 -9.83 -12.79 -2.20
C PRO A 16 -10.95 -12.44 -1.22
N HIS A 17 -10.59 -11.79 -0.12
CA HIS A 17 -11.53 -11.47 0.96
C HIS A 17 -12.18 -10.10 0.82
N ILE A 18 -11.53 -9.17 0.14
CA ILE A 18 -12.02 -7.79 0.05
C ILE A 18 -12.47 -7.38 -1.36
N LEU A 19 -12.04 -8.10 -2.39
CA LEU A 19 -12.41 -7.81 -3.77
C LEU A 19 -13.94 -7.90 -3.95
N GLN A 20 -14.54 -6.89 -4.58
CA GLN A 20 -15.97 -6.73 -4.79
C GLN A 20 -16.80 -6.56 -3.49
N GLN A 21 -16.18 -6.43 -2.34
CA GLN A 21 -16.86 -6.21 -1.09
C GLN A 21 -17.15 -4.73 -0.87
N THR A 22 -18.33 -4.43 -0.35
CA THR A 22 -18.78 -3.07 -0.04
C THR A 22 -18.35 -2.66 1.35
N VAL A 23 -17.74 -1.50 1.47
CA VAL A 23 -17.35 -0.90 2.75
C VAL A 23 -18.57 -0.39 3.50
N THR A 24 -18.75 -0.81 4.75
CA THR A 24 -19.83 -0.35 5.62
C THR A 24 -19.37 0.63 6.69
N GLN A 25 -18.10 0.52 7.12
CA GLN A 25 -17.52 1.43 8.10
C GLN A 25 -16.03 1.64 7.84
N VAL A 26 -15.56 2.83 8.19
CA VAL A 26 -14.13 3.16 8.27
C VAL A 26 -13.85 3.62 9.69
N ILE A 27 -13.02 2.89 10.41
CA ILE A 27 -12.74 3.16 11.83
C ILE A 27 -11.28 3.61 11.96
N VAL A 28 -11.09 4.86 12.35
CA VAL A 28 -9.78 5.45 12.63
C VAL A 28 -9.64 5.62 14.13
N ARG A 29 -8.84 4.76 14.79
CA ARG A 29 -8.61 4.83 16.25
C ARG A 29 -7.47 5.77 16.59
N ASN A 30 -6.45 5.81 15.73
CA ASN A 30 -5.33 6.72 15.86
C ASN A 30 -4.94 7.27 14.48
N ALA A 31 -5.28 8.53 14.27
CA ALA A 31 -4.97 9.20 13.00
C ALA A 31 -3.48 9.58 12.84
N LYS A 32 -2.69 9.53 13.92
CA LYS A 32 -1.29 9.97 13.92
C LYS A 32 -0.35 8.83 13.53
N LEU A 33 -0.30 8.50 12.24
CA LEU A 33 0.72 7.64 11.64
C LEU A 33 1.87 8.49 11.08
N ARG A 34 2.66 7.94 10.15
CA ARG A 34 3.74 8.69 9.45
C ARG A 34 3.23 10.01 8.85
N TRP A 35 2.05 9.96 8.25
CA TRP A 35 1.24 11.12 7.89
C TRP A 35 -0.13 10.96 8.54
N PRO A 36 -0.80 12.06 8.89
CA PRO A 36 -2.16 11.99 9.42
C PRO A 36 -3.09 11.26 8.44
N ILE A 37 -3.91 10.35 8.98
CA ILE A 37 -4.96 9.71 8.17
C ILE A 37 -5.99 10.78 7.80
N PRO A 38 -6.24 11.03 6.50
CA PRO A 38 -7.16 12.08 6.09
C PRO A 38 -8.62 11.69 6.39
N GLU A 39 -9.46 12.67 6.72
CA GLU A 39 -10.90 12.42 6.93
C GLU A 39 -11.60 11.89 5.68
N SER A 40 -11.06 12.19 4.50
CA SER A 40 -11.57 11.73 3.21
C SER A 40 -11.62 10.20 3.05
N VAL A 41 -10.94 9.43 3.91
CA VAL A 41 -11.10 7.96 3.95
C VAL A 41 -12.53 7.53 4.23
N GLN A 42 -13.34 8.37 4.87
CA GLN A 42 -14.77 8.10 5.11
C GLN A 42 -15.59 8.01 3.81
N SER A 43 -15.12 8.60 2.72
CA SER A 43 -15.79 8.53 1.42
C SER A 43 -15.86 7.12 0.82
N MET A 44 -15.10 6.17 1.36
CA MET A 44 -15.16 4.76 0.93
C MET A 44 -16.46 4.06 1.36
N ILE A 45 -17.17 4.57 2.38
CA ILE A 45 -18.40 3.95 2.89
C ILE A 45 -19.45 3.90 1.78
N GLY A 46 -20.07 2.74 1.59
CA GLY A 46 -21.06 2.46 0.54
C GLY A 46 -20.46 2.10 -0.82
N HIS A 47 -19.16 2.09 -0.97
CA HIS A 47 -18.47 1.75 -2.21
C HIS A 47 -17.77 0.39 -2.12
N SER A 48 -17.67 -0.29 -3.27
CA SER A 48 -17.04 -1.61 -3.37
C SER A 48 -15.61 -1.52 -3.86
N VAL A 49 -14.77 -2.45 -3.41
CA VAL A 49 -13.40 -2.61 -3.87
C VAL A 49 -13.38 -3.19 -5.28
N HIS A 50 -12.78 -2.48 -6.23
CA HIS A 50 -12.69 -2.91 -7.63
C HIS A 50 -11.42 -3.70 -7.92
N ALA A 51 -10.30 -3.32 -7.31
CA ALA A 51 -9.02 -3.98 -7.49
C ALA A 51 -8.14 -3.84 -6.25
N VAL A 52 -7.23 -4.79 -6.08
CA VAL A 52 -6.18 -4.75 -5.05
C VAL A 52 -4.84 -4.93 -5.74
N GLU A 53 -4.07 -3.87 -5.80
CA GLU A 53 -2.81 -3.81 -6.51
C GLU A 53 -1.64 -3.51 -5.57
N ARG A 54 -0.45 -3.63 -6.07
CA ARG A 54 0.79 -3.22 -5.39
C ARG A 54 1.64 -2.36 -6.34
N ARG A 55 2.24 -1.33 -5.77
CA ARG A 55 3.30 -0.57 -6.42
C ARG A 55 4.45 -0.41 -5.44
N SER A 56 5.61 -0.99 -5.72
CA SER A 56 6.73 -1.06 -4.76
C SER A 56 6.27 -1.69 -3.42
N LYS A 57 6.40 -0.97 -2.32
CA LYS A 57 5.98 -1.38 -0.97
C LYS A 57 4.61 -0.78 -0.57
N TYR A 58 3.85 -0.26 -1.53
CA TYR A 58 2.52 0.30 -1.31
C TYR A 58 1.44 -0.68 -1.78
N LEU A 59 0.43 -0.87 -0.94
CA LEU A 59 -0.82 -1.55 -1.31
C LEU A 59 -1.81 -0.49 -1.81
N LEU A 60 -2.46 -0.80 -2.92
CA LEU A 60 -3.40 0.08 -3.59
C LEU A 60 -4.76 -0.61 -3.65
N ILE A 61 -5.70 -0.16 -2.83
CA ILE A 61 -7.08 -0.67 -2.85
C ILE A 61 -7.92 0.32 -3.64
N LYS A 62 -8.36 -0.10 -4.82
CA LYS A 62 -9.02 0.76 -5.80
C LYS A 62 -10.53 0.69 -5.67
N PHE A 63 -11.14 1.87 -5.69
CA PHE A 63 -12.58 2.12 -5.76
C PHE A 63 -12.90 2.92 -7.03
N SER A 64 -14.19 3.05 -7.39
CA SER A 64 -14.62 3.81 -8.56
C SER A 64 -14.27 5.31 -8.50
N HIS A 65 -14.11 5.86 -7.30
CA HIS A 65 -13.93 7.30 -7.06
C HIS A 65 -12.60 7.65 -6.36
N GLY A 66 -11.68 6.69 -6.29
CA GLY A 66 -10.37 6.92 -5.70
C GLY A 66 -9.64 5.65 -5.28
N THR A 67 -8.50 5.84 -4.64
CA THR A 67 -7.63 4.76 -4.20
C THR A 67 -7.20 4.96 -2.75
N LEU A 68 -7.38 3.92 -1.94
CA LEU A 68 -6.76 3.81 -0.61
C LEU A 68 -5.34 3.29 -0.79
N VAL A 69 -4.38 4.06 -0.31
CA VAL A 69 -2.96 3.72 -0.33
C VAL A 69 -2.51 3.36 1.07
N LEU A 70 -1.97 2.15 1.22
CA LEU A 70 -1.45 1.65 2.48
C LEU A 70 0.05 1.38 2.36
N HIS A 71 0.80 1.79 3.37
CA HIS A 71 2.21 1.45 3.53
C HIS A 71 2.44 0.88 4.91
N LEU A 72 3.11 -0.26 5.02
CA LEU A 72 3.27 -0.97 6.29
C LEU A 72 4.38 -0.39 7.18
N GLY A 73 5.18 0.53 6.65
CA GLY A 73 6.29 1.10 7.39
C GLY A 73 7.31 0.04 7.78
N MET A 74 7.69 0.00 9.06
CA MET A 74 8.68 -0.94 9.58
C MET A 74 8.07 -2.07 10.40
N SER A 75 6.88 -1.88 10.97
CA SER A 75 6.26 -2.82 11.90
C SER A 75 4.78 -3.06 11.63
N GLY A 76 4.25 -2.41 10.61
CA GLY A 76 2.85 -2.52 10.24
C GLY A 76 2.50 -3.91 9.70
N THR A 77 1.33 -4.40 10.09
CA THR A 77 0.72 -5.61 9.56
C THR A 77 -0.72 -5.34 9.19
N ILE A 78 -1.17 -5.92 8.09
CA ILE A 78 -2.56 -5.89 7.67
C ILE A 78 -3.12 -7.30 7.73
N ARG A 79 -4.29 -7.44 8.33
CA ARG A 79 -4.97 -8.72 8.50
C ARG A 79 -6.44 -8.61 8.11
N VAL A 80 -6.96 -9.66 7.50
CA VAL A 80 -8.40 -9.86 7.37
C VAL A 80 -8.89 -10.58 8.63
N ILE A 81 -9.85 -9.99 9.31
CA ILE A 81 -10.41 -10.49 10.57
C ILE A 81 -11.95 -10.48 10.50
N ASN A 82 -12.61 -11.15 11.45
CA ASN A 82 -14.03 -10.89 11.67
C ASN A 82 -14.20 -9.48 12.26
N ASP A 83 -15.26 -8.78 11.87
CA ASP A 83 -15.52 -7.39 12.30
C ASP A 83 -15.73 -7.24 13.81
N ASN A 84 -16.17 -8.32 14.49
CA ASN A 84 -16.32 -8.38 15.93
C ASN A 84 -15.04 -8.78 16.70
N THR A 85 -13.91 -8.94 16.01
CA THR A 85 -12.64 -9.30 16.67
C THR A 85 -12.22 -8.20 17.63
N PRO A 86 -11.91 -8.52 18.90
CA PRO A 86 -11.47 -7.53 19.88
C PRO A 86 -10.30 -6.69 19.38
N VAL A 87 -10.31 -5.40 19.74
CA VAL A 87 -9.27 -4.46 19.37
C VAL A 87 -8.06 -4.67 20.25
N ALA A 88 -6.89 -4.87 19.65
CA ALA A 88 -5.61 -4.99 20.34
C ALA A 88 -4.89 -3.62 20.42
N LYS A 89 -3.89 -3.56 21.28
CA LYS A 89 -2.97 -2.43 21.32
C LYS A 89 -2.35 -2.23 19.93
N HIS A 90 -2.31 -1.01 19.43
CA HIS A 90 -1.77 -0.62 18.12
C HIS A 90 -2.63 -0.99 16.90
N ASP A 91 -3.88 -1.41 17.07
CA ASP A 91 -4.86 -1.49 16.00
C ASP A 91 -5.38 -0.08 15.70
N HIS A 92 -4.87 0.56 14.66
CA HIS A 92 -5.08 1.97 14.40
C HIS A 92 -6.18 2.26 13.39
N PHE A 93 -6.43 1.33 12.45
CA PHE A 93 -7.35 1.53 11.34
C PHE A 93 -8.06 0.23 10.98
N ASP A 94 -9.38 0.29 10.77
CA ASP A 94 -10.17 -0.80 10.20
C ASP A 94 -10.99 -0.30 9.02
N LEU A 95 -11.01 -1.10 7.96
CA LEU A 95 -11.95 -1.01 6.85
C LEU A 95 -12.92 -2.18 6.95
N VAL A 96 -14.18 -1.91 7.32
CA VAL A 96 -15.20 -2.92 7.60
C VAL A 96 -16.07 -3.15 6.36
N PHE A 97 -16.35 -4.40 6.06
CA PHE A 97 -17.11 -4.81 4.88
C PHE A 97 -18.47 -5.44 5.24
N ALA A 98 -19.42 -5.37 4.31
CA ALA A 98 -20.78 -5.85 4.48
C ALA A 98 -20.90 -7.35 4.81
N HIS A 99 -19.91 -8.16 4.40
CA HIS A 99 -19.90 -9.61 4.66
C HIS A 99 -19.35 -10.01 6.05
N GLY A 100 -19.15 -9.05 6.96
CA GLY A 100 -18.75 -9.31 8.35
C GLY A 100 -17.25 -9.49 8.55
N LYS A 101 -16.43 -9.14 7.57
CA LYS A 101 -14.97 -9.08 7.69
C LYS A 101 -14.49 -7.63 7.77
N ALA A 102 -13.30 -7.46 8.31
CA ALA A 102 -12.60 -6.18 8.31
C ALA A 102 -11.14 -6.36 7.92
N LEU A 103 -10.61 -5.37 7.23
CA LEU A 103 -9.18 -5.21 6.99
C LEU A 103 -8.60 -4.34 8.11
N ARG A 104 -7.76 -4.90 8.96
CA ARG A 104 -7.21 -4.24 10.15
C ARG A 104 -5.72 -3.95 10.01
N LEU A 105 -5.33 -2.69 10.23
CA LEU A 105 -3.95 -2.26 10.34
C LEU A 105 -3.52 -2.21 11.81
N ASN A 106 -2.52 -3.01 12.16
CA ASN A 106 -1.77 -2.92 13.42
C ASN A 106 -0.37 -2.37 13.13
N ASP A 107 0.04 -1.31 13.82
CA ASP A 107 1.37 -0.71 13.60
C ASP A 107 1.95 -0.11 14.89
N PRO A 108 2.72 -0.87 15.66
CA PRO A 108 3.30 -0.43 16.92
C PRO A 108 4.15 0.84 16.82
N ARG A 109 4.90 1.00 15.73
CA ARG A 109 5.82 2.13 15.53
C ARG A 109 5.19 3.33 14.83
N ARG A 110 4.01 3.16 14.23
CA ARG A 110 3.28 4.22 13.49
C ARG A 110 4.07 4.83 12.33
N PHE A 111 4.93 4.05 11.69
CA PHE A 111 5.68 4.44 10.49
C PHE A 111 4.97 4.04 9.20
N GLY A 112 3.85 3.37 9.32
CA GLY A 112 2.94 3.08 8.22
C GLY A 112 2.18 4.32 7.75
N ALA A 113 1.43 4.16 6.68
CA ALA A 113 0.57 5.20 6.15
C ALA A 113 -0.78 4.64 5.70
N VAL A 114 -1.81 5.46 5.86
CA VAL A 114 -3.16 5.27 5.32
C VAL A 114 -3.53 6.58 4.64
N LEU A 115 -3.60 6.58 3.31
CA LEU A 115 -3.84 7.77 2.51
C LEU A 115 -4.99 7.51 1.53
N TRP A 116 -5.71 8.57 1.18
CA TRP A 116 -6.80 8.52 0.21
C TRP A 116 -6.56 9.50 -0.91
N PHE A 117 -6.68 9.05 -2.13
CA PHE A 117 -6.50 9.85 -3.33
C PHE A 117 -7.68 9.67 -4.27
N LYS A 118 -8.25 10.80 -4.73
CA LYS A 118 -9.36 10.84 -5.68
C LYS A 118 -8.91 10.75 -7.13
N ASP A 119 -7.69 11.24 -7.41
CA ASP A 119 -7.14 11.34 -8.76
C ASP A 119 -6.23 10.15 -9.10
N ASP A 120 -5.65 10.17 -10.29
CA ASP A 120 -4.74 9.13 -10.73
C ASP A 120 -3.52 9.08 -9.80
N ILE A 121 -3.29 7.89 -9.27
CA ILE A 121 -2.26 7.66 -8.28
C ILE A 121 -0.84 7.77 -8.86
N ASP A 122 -0.69 7.64 -10.17
CA ASP A 122 0.60 7.75 -10.85
C ASP A 122 1.08 9.21 -10.93
N GLU A 123 0.18 10.19 -10.85
CA GLU A 123 0.52 11.62 -10.79
C GLU A 123 0.95 12.10 -9.39
N LEU A 124 0.76 11.25 -8.38
CA LEU A 124 1.13 11.59 -7.02
C LEU A 124 2.65 11.51 -6.85
N GLY A 125 3.26 12.57 -6.40
CA GLY A 125 4.70 12.69 -6.17
C GLY A 125 5.32 11.54 -5.36
N LEU A 126 4.51 10.82 -4.58
CA LEU A 126 4.91 9.68 -3.78
C LEU A 126 5.25 8.44 -4.63
N LEU A 127 4.49 8.17 -5.69
CA LEU A 127 4.68 7.00 -6.57
C LEU A 127 5.38 7.36 -7.87
N SER A 128 5.26 8.59 -8.34
CA SER A 128 5.86 9.05 -9.60
C SER A 128 7.39 9.03 -9.60
N ILE A 129 8.01 9.15 -8.42
CA ILE A 129 9.47 9.07 -8.26
C ILE A 129 10.02 7.65 -8.26
N LEU A 130 9.16 6.63 -8.19
CA LEU A 130 9.56 5.23 -8.11
C LEU A 130 10.00 4.71 -9.48
N GLY A 131 11.13 4.02 -9.53
CA GLY A 131 11.60 3.29 -10.70
C GLY A 131 10.70 2.12 -11.09
N HIS A 132 11.11 1.35 -12.08
CA HIS A 132 10.34 0.22 -12.57
C HIS A 132 10.24 -0.92 -11.55
N GLU A 133 9.14 -1.68 -11.64
CA GLU A 133 9.02 -2.96 -10.95
C GLU A 133 10.04 -3.96 -11.53
N PRO A 134 10.77 -4.72 -10.69
CA PRO A 134 11.88 -5.55 -11.17
C PRO A 134 11.46 -6.69 -12.09
N LEU A 135 10.19 -7.12 -12.01
CA LEU A 135 9.63 -8.19 -12.84
C LEU A 135 8.74 -7.69 -13.99
N SER A 136 8.72 -6.36 -14.23
CA SER A 136 7.97 -5.79 -15.34
C SER A 136 8.80 -5.78 -16.63
N ASP A 137 8.13 -5.82 -17.78
CA ASP A 137 8.77 -5.71 -19.10
C ASP A 137 9.53 -4.39 -19.28
N ASN A 138 9.18 -3.35 -18.52
CA ASN A 138 9.86 -2.06 -18.52
C ASN A 138 11.24 -2.10 -17.86
N PHE A 139 11.52 -3.08 -17.01
CA PHE A 139 12.84 -3.31 -16.43
C PHE A 139 13.65 -4.27 -17.31
N ALA A 140 13.94 -3.81 -18.52
CA ALA A 140 14.71 -4.57 -19.50
C ALA A 140 16.20 -4.21 -19.46
N TYR A 141 17.04 -5.05 -20.07
CA TYR A 141 18.48 -4.84 -20.20
C TYR A 141 18.84 -3.43 -20.68
N GLY A 142 18.17 -2.94 -21.73
CA GLY A 142 18.45 -1.62 -22.29
C GLY A 142 18.20 -0.46 -21.32
N TYR A 143 17.18 -0.58 -20.48
CA TYR A 143 16.90 0.42 -19.45
C TYR A 143 18.05 0.51 -18.44
N LEU A 144 18.45 -0.62 -17.84
CA LEU A 144 19.51 -0.64 -16.84
C LEU A 144 20.86 -0.21 -17.44
N PHE A 145 21.18 -0.71 -18.63
CA PHE A 145 22.39 -0.36 -19.35
C PHE A 145 22.50 1.16 -19.59
N ASN A 146 21.42 1.79 -20.05
CA ASN A 146 21.39 3.23 -20.27
C ASN A 146 21.49 4.07 -18.99
N LYS A 147 20.87 3.59 -17.92
CA LYS A 147 20.92 4.24 -16.60
C LYS A 147 22.30 4.17 -15.93
N THR A 148 23.10 3.15 -16.24
CA THR A 148 24.44 2.96 -15.67
C THR A 148 25.55 3.66 -16.45
N LYS A 149 25.28 4.11 -17.68
CA LYS A 149 26.30 4.81 -18.51
C LYS A 149 26.88 6.03 -17.78
N ASN A 150 28.21 6.13 -17.82
CA ASN A 150 29.00 7.25 -17.27
C ASN A 150 28.82 7.43 -15.74
N ARG A 151 28.37 6.42 -15.03
CA ARG A 151 28.28 6.44 -13.57
C ARG A 151 29.53 5.84 -12.93
N LYS A 152 29.87 6.39 -11.74
CA LYS A 152 30.98 5.91 -10.90
C LYS A 152 30.49 5.28 -9.60
N ASP A 153 29.19 5.23 -9.39
CA ASP A 153 28.57 4.65 -8.20
C ASP A 153 28.84 3.14 -8.12
N GLN A 154 28.90 2.61 -6.92
CA GLN A 154 28.89 1.17 -6.75
C GLN A 154 27.56 0.60 -7.24
N ILE A 155 27.59 -0.47 -8.02
CA ILE A 155 26.39 -1.08 -8.62
C ILE A 155 25.33 -1.45 -7.58
N LYS A 156 25.74 -1.92 -6.41
CA LYS A 156 24.82 -2.21 -5.30
C LYS A 156 24.07 -0.96 -4.85
N THR A 157 24.78 0.11 -4.56
CA THR A 157 24.20 1.40 -4.14
C THR A 157 23.26 1.94 -5.20
N PHE A 158 23.62 1.79 -6.47
CA PHE A 158 22.81 2.22 -7.60
C PHE A 158 21.49 1.43 -7.70
N LEU A 159 21.55 0.10 -7.57
CA LEU A 159 20.37 -0.77 -7.70
C LEU A 159 19.37 -0.65 -6.55
N ILE A 160 19.84 -0.44 -5.31
CA ILE A 160 18.94 -0.25 -4.15
C ILE A 160 18.24 1.12 -4.13
N ASN A 161 18.56 1.98 -5.10
CA ASN A 161 17.94 3.29 -5.22
C ASN A 161 16.56 3.17 -5.87
N ASN A 162 15.49 3.40 -5.12
CA ASN A 162 14.10 3.26 -5.55
C ASN A 162 13.72 4.01 -6.85
N PRO A 163 14.30 5.16 -7.22
CA PRO A 163 14.10 5.77 -8.54
C PRO A 163 14.68 4.99 -9.72
N VAL A 164 15.51 4.00 -9.51
CA VAL A 164 16.06 3.14 -10.57
C VAL A 164 15.19 1.90 -10.75
N VAL A 165 15.06 1.14 -9.70
CA VAL A 165 14.22 -0.05 -9.61
C VAL A 165 13.71 -0.20 -8.19
N VAL A 166 12.50 -0.67 -8.02
CA VAL A 166 11.90 -0.85 -6.69
C VAL A 166 12.11 -2.26 -6.16
N GLY A 167 12.23 -2.39 -4.84
CA GLY A 167 12.22 -3.70 -4.18
C GLY A 167 13.50 -4.52 -4.29
N VAL A 168 14.62 -3.89 -4.59
CA VAL A 168 15.95 -4.52 -4.63
C VAL A 168 16.74 -4.20 -3.37
#